data_4643726014eb8afb58c20c265b0d2abb
#
_entry.id   4643726014eb8afb58c20c265b0d2abb
#
_cell.length_a   1.000
_cell.length_b   1.000
_cell.length_c   1.000
_cell.angle_alpha   90.00
_cell.angle_beta   90.00
_cell.angle_gamma   90.00
#
_symmetry.space_group_name_H-M   'P 1'
#
loop_
_entity.id
_entity.type
_entity.pdbx_description
1 polymer ?
#
loop_
_entity_poly.entity_id
_entity_poly.type
_entity_poly.pdbx_seq_one_letter_code
_entity_poly.pdbx_strand_id
1 'polypeptide(L)'
;SNGFENCGLLASVELPAAKTVYSNAFDGCLSLRELELPSMTSFEPELYGSETKFPLFPRNLESFTAPSLKKTVPDMFKASPKISRIMLNAAEEIAPYTFRGCRGIYMLGIAGIEQLGENALSDCVIRFADAPNLVSAKSLPNNSGILLSNNFVEAYETAEALTVYGTAGTFVERYANYKGYEFVPIPFVANEMPKYITEDSERVYVSAVGFDLQYQWYWNTENSAEGGTPIEGATGSAYTFTPSDTAPYYYCVITQNDLGTITKVTTEVIIKDSTPADYTEYNKAVEKAKAVNRSLYANISVLDEALAVDVSGKYSCEQAQVDAQTAAILAAIEALEIKKATLVTLSASQTDLRLLE
;
A
#
# COMPACT_ATOMS: atom_id res chain seq x y z
N SER A 1 37.97 -11.12 -7.45
CA SER A 1 38.90 -10.79 -6.39
C SER A 1 38.33 -9.69 -5.49
N ASN A 2 38.76 -9.58 -4.28
CA ASN A 2 38.39 -8.89 -3.04
C ASN A 2 37.99 -7.39 -3.18
N GLY A 3 37.18 -7.04 -4.16
CA GLY A 3 36.94 -5.63 -4.53
C GLY A 3 36.46 -4.72 -3.42
N PHE A 4 35.64 -5.23 -2.48
CA PHE A 4 35.09 -4.49 -1.33
C PHE A 4 35.36 -5.22 -0.01
N GLU A 5 36.28 -6.18 0.00
CA GLU A 5 36.58 -6.94 1.22
C GLU A 5 36.98 -5.99 2.38
N ASN A 6 36.37 -6.22 3.55
CA ASN A 6 36.58 -5.43 4.77
C ASN A 6 36.18 -3.95 4.69
N CYS A 7 35.34 -3.54 3.73
CA CYS A 7 34.75 -2.20 3.68
C CYS A 7 33.65 -2.06 4.74
N GLY A 8 34.02 -2.10 6.03
CA GLY A 8 33.08 -2.17 7.15
C GLY A 8 32.08 -1.01 7.30
N LEU A 9 32.36 0.17 6.72
CA LEU A 9 31.49 1.35 6.77
C LEU A 9 30.61 1.51 5.52
N LEU A 10 30.79 0.66 4.51
CA LEU A 10 30.04 0.70 3.26
C LEU A 10 28.59 0.29 3.51
N ALA A 11 27.63 1.20 3.29
CA ALA A 11 26.21 0.99 3.58
C ALA A 11 25.40 0.58 2.34
N SER A 12 25.75 1.10 1.16
CA SER A 12 25.07 0.82 -0.11
C SER A 12 26.10 0.66 -1.21
N VAL A 13 25.81 -0.24 -2.16
CA VAL A 13 26.64 -0.48 -3.36
C VAL A 13 25.75 -0.64 -4.56
N GLU A 14 26.06 0.12 -5.61
CA GLU A 14 25.50 -0.02 -6.93
C GLU A 14 26.63 -0.26 -7.94
N LEU A 15 26.59 -1.36 -8.68
CA LEU A 15 27.57 -1.71 -9.70
C LEU A 15 26.88 -1.99 -11.05
N PRO A 16 26.50 -0.96 -11.80
CA PRO A 16 25.66 -1.11 -12.99
C PRO A 16 26.32 -1.91 -14.11
N ALA A 17 27.66 -1.94 -14.17
CA ALA A 17 28.42 -2.63 -15.22
C ALA A 17 28.98 -4.01 -14.77
N ALA A 18 28.84 -4.38 -13.51
CA ALA A 18 29.37 -5.67 -13.02
C ALA A 18 28.54 -6.82 -13.54
N LYS A 19 29.17 -7.74 -14.29
CA LYS A 19 28.52 -8.96 -14.82
C LYS A 19 28.71 -10.16 -13.92
N THR A 20 29.77 -10.16 -13.13
CA THR A 20 30.18 -11.28 -12.29
C THR A 20 30.62 -10.78 -10.93
N VAL A 21 30.22 -11.47 -9.87
CA VAL A 21 30.65 -11.22 -8.48
C VAL A 21 31.31 -12.47 -7.95
N TYR A 22 32.47 -12.28 -7.29
CA TYR A 22 33.21 -13.37 -6.65
C TYR A 22 32.72 -13.59 -5.21
N SER A 23 32.93 -14.80 -4.71
CA SER A 23 32.40 -15.24 -3.41
C SER A 23 32.80 -14.35 -2.21
N ASN A 24 33.96 -13.70 -2.25
CA ASN A 24 34.51 -12.87 -1.18
C ASN A 24 34.43 -11.35 -1.43
N ALA A 25 33.72 -10.95 -2.50
CA ALA A 25 33.70 -9.53 -2.91
C ALA A 25 33.21 -8.58 -1.81
N PHE A 26 32.32 -9.03 -0.94
CA PHE A 26 31.72 -8.24 0.14
C PHE A 26 32.00 -8.79 1.54
N ASP A 27 32.98 -9.66 1.69
CA ASP A 27 33.38 -10.17 2.98
C ASP A 27 33.82 -9.02 3.90
N GLY A 28 33.35 -9.01 5.14
CA GLY A 28 33.65 -7.94 6.10
C GLY A 28 32.93 -6.60 5.89
N CYS A 29 32.02 -6.49 4.92
CA CYS A 29 31.17 -5.31 4.73
C CYS A 29 30.03 -5.27 5.76
N LEU A 30 30.35 -5.02 7.03
CA LEU A 30 29.42 -5.19 8.15
C LEU A 30 28.25 -4.18 8.16
N SER A 31 28.39 -3.05 7.48
CA SER A 31 27.35 -2.01 7.39
C SER A 31 26.51 -2.09 6.11
N LEU A 32 26.80 -3.01 5.19
CA LEU A 32 26.13 -3.10 3.91
C LEU A 32 24.67 -3.54 4.08
N ARG A 33 23.74 -2.68 3.61
CA ARG A 33 22.30 -2.88 3.66
C ARG A 33 21.70 -3.04 2.27
N GLU A 34 22.23 -2.37 1.29
CA GLU A 34 21.69 -2.34 -0.07
C GLU A 34 22.76 -2.73 -1.08
N LEU A 35 22.41 -3.67 -1.95
CA LEU A 35 23.30 -4.14 -3.01
C LEU A 35 22.53 -4.24 -4.32
N GLU A 36 22.91 -3.40 -5.29
CA GLU A 36 22.31 -3.33 -6.60
C GLU A 36 23.32 -3.72 -7.69
N LEU A 37 23.02 -4.77 -8.43
CA LEU A 37 23.86 -5.37 -9.44
C LEU A 37 23.07 -5.60 -10.75
N PRO A 38 22.60 -4.53 -11.41
CA PRO A 38 21.60 -4.65 -12.48
C PRO A 38 22.07 -5.45 -13.70
N SER A 39 23.35 -5.46 -13.99
CA SER A 39 23.92 -6.23 -15.12
C SER A 39 24.54 -7.57 -14.75
N MET A 40 24.46 -7.97 -13.47
CA MET A 40 25.07 -9.21 -13.01
C MET A 40 24.32 -10.43 -13.54
N THR A 41 25.07 -11.35 -14.15
CA THR A 41 24.52 -12.59 -14.73
C THR A 41 24.94 -13.86 -14.00
N SER A 42 26.05 -13.81 -13.26
CA SER A 42 26.60 -15.00 -12.59
C SER A 42 27.42 -14.67 -11.34
N PHE A 43 27.54 -15.67 -10.47
CA PHE A 43 28.54 -15.73 -9.40
C PHE A 43 29.71 -16.59 -9.83
N GLU A 44 30.92 -16.17 -9.46
CA GLU A 44 32.11 -17.00 -9.61
C GLU A 44 32.51 -17.55 -8.23
N PRO A 45 32.42 -18.85 -8.01
CA PRO A 45 32.88 -19.47 -6.78
C PRO A 45 34.41 -19.43 -6.69
N GLU A 46 34.92 -19.24 -5.49
CA GLU A 46 36.35 -19.52 -5.24
C GLU A 46 36.54 -20.96 -4.89
N LEU A 47 37.58 -21.54 -5.49
CA LEU A 47 38.02 -22.90 -5.19
C LEU A 47 39.08 -22.84 -4.09
N TYR A 48 38.74 -23.33 -2.91
CA TYR A 48 39.69 -23.57 -1.83
C TYR A 48 39.99 -25.07 -1.74
N GLY A 49 41.04 -25.49 -2.41
CA GLY A 49 41.34 -26.92 -2.49
C GLY A 49 40.25 -27.67 -3.27
N SER A 50 39.58 -28.64 -2.62
CA SER A 50 38.46 -29.39 -3.19
C SER A 50 37.08 -28.83 -2.83
N GLU A 51 37.00 -27.73 -2.02
CA GLU A 51 35.75 -27.16 -1.58
C GLU A 51 35.39 -25.92 -2.40
N THR A 52 34.14 -25.86 -2.85
CA THR A 52 33.56 -24.71 -3.53
C THR A 52 32.94 -23.80 -2.48
N LYS A 53 33.49 -22.59 -2.31
CA LYS A 53 32.85 -21.55 -1.47
C LYS A 53 31.97 -20.68 -2.33
N PHE A 54 30.71 -20.59 -1.91
CA PHE A 54 29.77 -19.64 -2.48
C PHE A 54 29.74 -18.32 -1.69
N PRO A 55 29.34 -17.20 -2.32
CA PRO A 55 29.27 -15.92 -1.66
C PRO A 55 28.31 -15.99 -0.47
N LEU A 56 28.77 -15.47 0.66
CA LEU A 56 27.93 -15.18 1.82
C LEU A 56 27.69 -13.68 1.86
N PHE A 57 26.45 -13.28 1.74
CA PHE A 57 26.11 -11.86 1.88
C PHE A 57 26.16 -11.40 3.33
N PRO A 58 26.48 -10.10 3.56
CA PRO A 58 26.57 -9.56 4.90
C PRO A 58 25.26 -9.70 5.69
N ARG A 59 25.37 -9.94 7.00
CA ARG A 59 24.22 -10.16 7.90
C ARG A 59 23.24 -8.98 7.99
N ASN A 60 23.69 -7.79 7.64
CA ASN A 60 22.89 -6.58 7.68
C ASN A 60 22.26 -6.21 6.32
N LEU A 61 22.42 -7.06 5.30
CA LEU A 61 21.81 -6.84 4.00
C LEU A 61 20.29 -6.86 4.13
N GLU A 62 19.66 -5.78 3.67
CA GLU A 62 18.21 -5.56 3.70
C GLU A 62 17.59 -5.61 2.30
N SER A 63 18.35 -5.21 1.27
CA SER A 63 17.91 -5.21 -0.12
C SER A 63 18.96 -5.77 -1.06
N PHE A 64 18.54 -6.68 -1.94
CA PHE A 64 19.37 -7.25 -3.01
C PHE A 64 18.62 -7.18 -4.33
N THR A 65 19.20 -6.49 -5.31
CA THR A 65 18.63 -6.33 -6.66
C THR A 65 19.63 -6.80 -7.71
N ALA A 66 19.35 -7.91 -8.37
CA ALA A 66 20.13 -8.45 -9.49
C ALA A 66 19.18 -9.00 -10.58
N PRO A 67 18.46 -8.10 -11.27
CA PRO A 67 17.39 -8.49 -12.20
C PRO A 67 17.87 -9.27 -13.43
N SER A 68 19.16 -9.23 -13.74
CA SER A 68 19.78 -9.99 -14.85
C SER A 68 20.42 -11.31 -14.43
N LEU A 69 20.45 -11.63 -13.12
CA LEU A 69 21.03 -12.86 -12.61
C LEU A 69 20.25 -14.08 -13.11
N LYS A 70 20.94 -15.03 -13.73
CA LYS A 70 20.33 -16.23 -14.32
C LYS A 70 20.18 -17.39 -13.34
N LYS A 71 21.12 -17.54 -12.42
CA LYS A 71 21.13 -18.64 -11.44
C LYS A 71 21.59 -18.15 -10.08
N THR A 72 20.91 -18.59 -9.04
CA THR A 72 21.38 -18.40 -7.68
C THR A 72 22.36 -19.49 -7.27
N VAL A 73 22.93 -19.35 -6.08
CA VAL A 73 23.81 -20.38 -5.49
C VAL A 73 23.17 -20.93 -4.22
N PRO A 74 23.50 -22.16 -3.81
CA PRO A 74 22.94 -22.74 -2.59
C PRO A 74 23.21 -21.88 -1.35
N ASP A 75 22.23 -21.82 -0.43
CA ASP A 75 22.31 -21.08 0.85
C ASP A 75 22.62 -19.57 0.68
N MET A 76 22.37 -18.97 -0.48
CA MET A 76 22.82 -17.63 -0.86
C MET A 76 22.50 -16.55 0.18
N PHE A 77 21.32 -16.56 0.79
CA PHE A 77 20.87 -15.58 1.77
C PHE A 77 20.83 -16.09 3.21
N LYS A 78 21.35 -17.28 3.47
CA LYS A 78 21.34 -17.89 4.81
C LYS A 78 21.95 -17.03 5.90
N ALA A 79 22.96 -16.23 5.56
CA ALA A 79 23.64 -15.34 6.50
C ALA A 79 22.98 -13.94 6.59
N SER A 80 21.91 -13.66 5.88
CA SER A 80 21.28 -12.34 5.77
C SER A 80 19.87 -12.33 6.38
N PRO A 81 19.71 -12.47 7.71
CA PRO A 81 18.41 -12.59 8.37
C PRO A 81 17.53 -11.31 8.29
N LYS A 82 18.14 -10.17 7.92
CA LYS A 82 17.46 -8.88 7.78
C LYS A 82 16.97 -8.61 6.36
N ILE A 83 17.27 -9.53 5.42
CA ILE A 83 16.88 -9.33 4.02
C ILE A 83 15.36 -9.21 3.92
N SER A 84 14.90 -8.12 3.32
CA SER A 84 13.47 -7.80 3.18
C SER A 84 13.05 -7.64 1.72
N ARG A 85 13.97 -7.29 0.83
CA ARG A 85 13.70 -7.11 -0.59
C ARG A 85 14.71 -7.89 -1.44
N ILE A 86 14.22 -8.73 -2.33
CA ILE A 86 15.05 -9.51 -3.26
C ILE A 86 14.41 -9.45 -4.64
N MET A 87 15.17 -9.02 -5.67
CA MET A 87 14.71 -8.90 -7.05
C MET A 87 15.63 -9.68 -7.98
N LEU A 88 15.12 -10.81 -8.48
CA LEU A 88 15.83 -11.79 -9.34
C LEU A 88 14.98 -12.16 -10.58
N ASN A 89 14.36 -11.16 -11.20
CA ASN A 89 13.29 -11.38 -12.20
C ASN A 89 13.72 -12.14 -13.46
N ALA A 90 15.01 -12.13 -13.82
CA ALA A 90 15.51 -12.92 -14.95
C ALA A 90 16.14 -14.27 -14.54
N ALA A 91 16.05 -14.64 -13.26
CA ALA A 91 16.56 -15.95 -12.82
C ALA A 91 15.76 -17.07 -13.49
N GLU A 92 16.50 -18.05 -14.01
CA GLU A 92 15.98 -19.25 -14.66
C GLU A 92 16.08 -20.46 -13.72
N GLU A 93 16.94 -20.35 -12.69
CA GLU A 93 17.16 -21.40 -11.72
C GLU A 93 17.42 -20.81 -10.32
N ILE A 94 16.62 -21.24 -9.36
CA ILE A 94 16.85 -20.99 -7.92
C ILE A 94 17.48 -22.24 -7.32
N ALA A 95 18.70 -22.10 -6.83
CA ALA A 95 19.43 -23.20 -6.21
C ALA A 95 18.77 -23.69 -4.91
N PRO A 96 19.05 -24.92 -4.46
CA PRO A 96 18.54 -25.42 -3.19
C PRO A 96 18.88 -24.50 -2.01
N TYR A 97 17.94 -24.36 -1.07
CA TYR A 97 18.09 -23.60 0.17
C TYR A 97 18.41 -22.11 -0.01
N THR A 98 18.27 -21.53 -1.20
CA THR A 98 18.67 -20.14 -1.52
C THR A 98 18.16 -19.12 -0.50
N PHE A 99 16.89 -19.19 -0.10
CA PHE A 99 16.25 -18.25 0.83
C PHE A 99 16.01 -18.86 2.21
N ARG A 100 16.56 -20.02 2.51
CA ARG A 100 16.28 -20.73 3.75
C ARG A 100 16.49 -19.86 5.00
N GLY A 101 15.46 -19.80 5.84
CA GLY A 101 15.48 -19.04 7.09
C GLY A 101 15.28 -17.53 6.96
N CYS A 102 14.98 -17.02 5.76
CA CYS A 102 14.65 -15.61 5.53
C CYS A 102 13.20 -15.35 5.98
N ARG A 103 13.00 -14.92 7.24
CA ARG A 103 11.66 -14.77 7.84
C ARG A 103 11.08 -13.36 7.76
N GLY A 104 11.73 -12.44 7.06
CA GLY A 104 11.34 -11.04 6.97
C GLY A 104 11.24 -10.52 5.54
N ILE A 105 11.12 -11.37 4.53
CA ILE A 105 11.03 -10.93 3.14
C ILE A 105 9.69 -10.21 2.92
N TYR A 106 9.75 -8.92 2.64
CA TYR A 106 8.59 -8.12 2.27
C TYR A 106 8.24 -8.34 0.79
N MET A 107 9.23 -8.39 -0.10
CA MET A 107 9.07 -8.58 -1.55
C MET A 107 10.13 -9.53 -2.11
N LEU A 108 9.69 -10.58 -2.77
CA LEU A 108 10.51 -11.51 -3.55
C LEU A 108 10.08 -11.48 -5.02
N GLY A 109 10.90 -10.92 -5.91
CA GLY A 109 10.70 -10.94 -7.37
C GLY A 109 11.48 -12.08 -8.00
N ILE A 110 10.79 -13.10 -8.48
CA ILE A 110 11.34 -14.28 -9.16
C ILE A 110 10.55 -14.60 -10.43
N ALA A 111 10.19 -13.56 -11.17
CA ALA A 111 9.27 -13.66 -12.31
C ALA A 111 9.73 -14.64 -13.40
N GLY A 112 11.04 -14.86 -13.58
CA GLY A 112 11.59 -15.78 -14.59
C GLY A 112 11.49 -17.26 -14.24
N ILE A 113 11.14 -17.62 -12.99
CA ILE A 113 11.24 -18.99 -12.49
C ILE A 113 10.02 -19.84 -12.86
N GLU A 114 10.25 -20.97 -13.50
CA GLU A 114 9.24 -22.00 -13.74
C GLU A 114 9.21 -23.08 -12.65
N GLN A 115 10.35 -23.35 -12.02
CA GLN A 115 10.48 -24.33 -10.94
C GLN A 115 11.41 -23.84 -9.84
N LEU A 116 11.03 -24.06 -8.60
CA LEU A 116 11.87 -23.78 -7.44
C LEU A 116 12.77 -24.95 -7.11
N GLY A 117 14.01 -24.66 -6.77
CA GLY A 117 14.96 -25.64 -6.26
C GLY A 117 14.50 -26.30 -4.95
N GLU A 118 15.11 -27.41 -4.60
CA GLU A 118 14.77 -28.15 -3.39
C GLU A 118 14.92 -27.27 -2.14
N ASN A 119 13.86 -27.18 -1.33
CA ASN A 119 13.84 -26.41 -0.09
C ASN A 119 14.29 -24.94 -0.23
N ALA A 120 14.19 -24.36 -1.44
CA ALA A 120 14.60 -22.98 -1.71
C ALA A 120 13.90 -21.97 -0.79
N LEU A 121 12.64 -22.22 -0.44
CA LEU A 121 11.80 -21.38 0.43
C LEU A 121 11.57 -22.00 1.83
N SER A 122 12.39 -22.97 2.25
CA SER A 122 12.21 -23.59 3.57
C SER A 122 12.45 -22.59 4.70
N ASP A 123 11.61 -22.64 5.74
CA ASP A 123 11.64 -21.72 6.89
C ASP A 123 11.54 -20.24 6.54
N CYS A 124 11.02 -19.91 5.36
CA CYS A 124 10.78 -18.52 4.93
C CYS A 124 9.41 -18.02 5.39
N VAL A 125 9.34 -16.70 5.60
CA VAL A 125 8.09 -15.95 5.65
C VAL A 125 8.23 -14.80 4.65
N ILE A 126 7.35 -14.77 3.65
CA ILE A 126 7.39 -13.83 2.53
C ILE A 126 6.05 -13.12 2.45
N ARG A 127 6.03 -11.80 2.61
CA ARG A 127 4.78 -11.05 2.50
C ARG A 127 4.19 -11.11 1.11
N PHE A 128 5.04 -10.99 0.09
CA PHE A 128 4.62 -11.10 -1.30
C PHE A 128 5.75 -11.66 -2.18
N ALA A 129 5.48 -12.80 -2.83
CA ALA A 129 6.36 -13.39 -3.85
C ALA A 129 5.73 -13.21 -5.23
N ASP A 130 6.42 -12.47 -6.11
CA ASP A 130 6.04 -12.31 -7.51
C ASP A 130 6.65 -13.44 -8.34
N ALA A 131 5.84 -14.45 -8.65
CA ALA A 131 6.27 -15.68 -9.34
C ALA A 131 5.31 -16.06 -10.49
N PRO A 132 5.07 -15.16 -11.47
CA PRO A 132 4.06 -15.36 -12.52
C PRO A 132 4.33 -16.55 -13.44
N ASN A 133 5.58 -16.96 -13.61
CA ASN A 133 5.93 -18.07 -14.48
C ASN A 133 6.08 -19.40 -13.74
N LEU A 134 5.87 -19.42 -12.42
CA LEU A 134 6.01 -20.65 -11.65
C LEU A 134 4.96 -21.68 -12.07
N VAL A 135 5.42 -22.82 -12.59
CA VAL A 135 4.56 -23.95 -13.02
C VAL A 135 4.38 -24.93 -11.89
N SER A 136 5.46 -25.25 -11.18
CA SER A 136 5.40 -26.18 -10.05
C SER A 136 6.47 -25.88 -9.00
N ALA A 137 6.23 -26.34 -7.77
CA ALA A 137 7.19 -26.24 -6.68
C ALA A 137 7.19 -27.54 -5.85
N LYS A 138 8.31 -27.88 -5.21
CA LYS A 138 8.30 -28.95 -4.21
C LYS A 138 7.47 -28.54 -3.01
N SER A 139 7.69 -27.32 -2.50
CA SER A 139 6.88 -26.72 -1.43
C SER A 139 6.71 -25.23 -1.68
N LEU A 140 5.61 -24.67 -1.18
CA LEU A 140 5.37 -23.23 -1.11
C LEU A 140 5.69 -22.71 0.31
N PRO A 141 6.03 -21.43 0.45
CA PRO A 141 6.42 -20.88 1.76
C PRO A 141 5.22 -20.77 2.71
N ASN A 142 5.42 -21.10 3.99
CA ASN A 142 4.39 -20.98 5.01
C ASN A 142 4.14 -19.51 5.41
N ASN A 143 2.91 -19.20 5.85
CA ASN A 143 2.52 -17.87 6.34
C ASN A 143 2.92 -16.73 5.39
N SER A 144 2.76 -16.96 4.09
CA SER A 144 3.28 -16.11 3.03
C SER A 144 2.22 -15.76 2.02
N GLY A 145 2.48 -14.73 1.18
CA GLY A 145 1.70 -14.41 0.00
C GLY A 145 2.47 -14.76 -1.26
N ILE A 146 1.83 -15.38 -2.25
CA ILE A 146 2.45 -15.70 -3.54
C ILE A 146 1.52 -15.38 -4.71
N LEU A 147 2.06 -14.71 -5.72
CA LEU A 147 1.37 -14.44 -6.97
C LEU A 147 1.65 -15.58 -7.95
N LEU A 148 0.62 -16.30 -8.33
CA LEU A 148 0.67 -17.42 -9.27
C LEU A 148 -0.21 -17.13 -10.49
N SER A 149 0.33 -17.32 -11.68
CA SER A 149 -0.43 -17.21 -12.92
C SER A 149 -1.14 -18.52 -13.26
N ASN A 150 -1.93 -18.47 -14.32
CA ASN A 150 -2.75 -19.61 -14.77
C ASN A 150 -1.95 -20.80 -15.29
N ASN A 151 -0.62 -20.70 -15.45
CA ASN A 151 0.25 -21.83 -15.80
C ASN A 151 0.67 -22.66 -14.58
N PHE A 152 0.41 -22.23 -13.35
CA PHE A 152 0.71 -23.02 -12.14
C PHE A 152 -0.13 -24.30 -12.11
N VAL A 153 0.51 -25.43 -11.84
CA VAL A 153 -0.11 -26.75 -11.84
C VAL A 153 -0.23 -27.31 -10.42
N GLU A 154 0.90 -27.34 -9.68
CA GLU A 154 0.88 -27.93 -8.34
C GLU A 154 2.10 -27.55 -7.47
N ALA A 155 1.92 -27.71 -6.14
CA ALA A 155 3.03 -27.90 -5.22
C ALA A 155 2.87 -29.28 -4.53
N TYR A 156 3.96 -30.01 -4.41
CA TYR A 156 3.93 -31.39 -3.89
C TYR A 156 3.73 -31.44 -2.37
N GLU A 157 4.37 -30.51 -1.65
CA GLU A 157 4.21 -30.37 -0.20
C GLU A 157 3.25 -29.25 0.12
N THR A 158 2.35 -29.50 1.09
CA THR A 158 1.34 -28.52 1.50
C THR A 158 1.95 -27.52 2.49
N ALA A 159 1.77 -26.24 2.27
CA ALA A 159 2.05 -25.20 3.24
C ALA A 159 0.99 -25.24 4.37
N GLU A 160 1.34 -24.79 5.58
CA GLU A 160 0.39 -24.73 6.72
C GLU A 160 -0.61 -23.58 6.54
N ALA A 161 -0.13 -22.41 6.08
CA ALA A 161 -0.93 -21.25 5.75
C ALA A 161 -0.31 -20.51 4.56
N LEU A 162 -1.13 -20.11 3.60
CA LEU A 162 -0.69 -19.42 2.39
C LEU A 162 -1.80 -18.52 1.88
N THR A 163 -1.44 -17.30 1.46
CA THR A 163 -2.30 -16.42 0.66
C THR A 163 -1.88 -16.52 -0.79
N VAL A 164 -2.77 -17.00 -1.66
CA VAL A 164 -2.53 -17.13 -3.09
C VAL A 164 -3.21 -15.98 -3.82
N TYR A 165 -2.43 -15.17 -4.52
CA TYR A 165 -2.91 -14.14 -5.44
C TYR A 165 -2.96 -14.74 -6.83
N GLY A 166 -4.12 -14.71 -7.47
CA GLY A 166 -4.29 -15.33 -8.78
C GLY A 166 -5.53 -14.85 -9.52
N THR A 167 -5.64 -15.19 -10.80
CA THR A 167 -6.80 -14.83 -11.62
C THR A 167 -8.01 -15.67 -11.23
N ALA A 168 -9.13 -15.01 -10.92
CA ALA A 168 -10.39 -15.68 -10.57
C ALA A 168 -10.90 -16.56 -11.72
N GLY A 169 -11.59 -17.65 -11.39
CA GLY A 169 -12.11 -18.63 -12.35
C GLY A 169 -11.08 -19.61 -12.89
N THR A 170 -9.79 -19.48 -12.52
CA THR A 170 -8.69 -20.30 -13.05
C THR A 170 -8.42 -21.55 -12.19
N PHE A 171 -7.44 -22.34 -12.62
CA PHE A 171 -6.97 -23.48 -11.84
C PHE A 171 -6.36 -23.04 -10.50
N VAL A 172 -5.68 -21.90 -10.46
CA VAL A 172 -5.01 -21.38 -9.25
C VAL A 172 -6.02 -21.14 -8.12
N GLU A 173 -7.19 -20.56 -8.42
CA GLU A 173 -8.26 -20.41 -7.44
C GLU A 173 -8.74 -21.77 -6.91
N ARG A 174 -9.02 -22.71 -7.82
CA ARG A 174 -9.45 -24.06 -7.42
C ARG A 174 -8.40 -24.78 -6.59
N TYR A 175 -7.13 -24.62 -6.94
CA TYR A 175 -6.00 -25.18 -6.18
C TYR A 175 -5.93 -24.59 -4.77
N ALA A 176 -5.99 -23.26 -4.64
CA ALA A 176 -5.96 -22.59 -3.35
C ALA A 176 -7.11 -23.07 -2.45
N ASN A 177 -8.34 -23.09 -2.98
CA ASN A 177 -9.53 -23.55 -2.28
C ASN A 177 -9.43 -25.03 -1.86
N TYR A 178 -8.93 -25.90 -2.75
CA TYR A 178 -8.74 -27.32 -2.46
C TYR A 178 -7.72 -27.55 -1.33
N LYS A 179 -6.66 -26.74 -1.29
CA LYS A 179 -5.63 -26.81 -0.23
C LYS A 179 -6.03 -26.09 1.06
N GLY A 180 -7.13 -25.34 1.07
CA GLY A 180 -7.56 -24.52 2.20
C GLY A 180 -6.72 -23.23 2.38
N TYR A 181 -6.08 -22.75 1.32
CA TYR A 181 -5.36 -21.49 1.31
C TYR A 181 -6.30 -20.31 1.13
N GLU A 182 -5.92 -19.15 1.65
CA GLU A 182 -6.60 -17.90 1.33
C GLU A 182 -6.38 -17.57 -0.15
N PHE A 183 -7.45 -17.23 -0.88
CA PHE A 183 -7.37 -16.80 -2.27
C PHE A 183 -7.74 -15.33 -2.40
N VAL A 184 -6.87 -14.54 -3.04
CA VAL A 184 -7.10 -13.14 -3.34
C VAL A 184 -7.12 -12.96 -4.85
N PRO A 185 -8.28 -12.60 -5.43
CA PRO A 185 -8.39 -12.41 -6.88
C PRO A 185 -7.58 -11.18 -7.35
N ILE A 186 -6.94 -11.33 -8.50
CA ILE A 186 -6.24 -10.25 -9.22
C ILE A 186 -6.94 -9.97 -10.56
N PRO A 187 -6.82 -8.75 -11.15
CA PRO A 187 -6.10 -7.61 -10.62
C PRO A 187 -6.85 -6.93 -9.47
N PHE A 188 -6.13 -6.26 -8.59
CA PHE A 188 -6.72 -5.37 -7.61
C PHE A 188 -5.88 -4.10 -7.43
N VAL A 189 -6.50 -3.00 -6.98
CA VAL A 189 -5.82 -1.75 -6.65
C VAL A 189 -5.26 -1.87 -5.23
N ALA A 190 -3.94 -1.71 -5.08
CA ALA A 190 -3.22 -1.96 -3.83
C ALA A 190 -3.03 -0.70 -2.97
N ASN A 191 -3.24 0.49 -3.54
CA ASN A 191 -3.17 1.76 -2.81
C ASN A 191 -4.55 2.39 -2.67
N GLU A 192 -4.74 3.19 -1.63
CA GLU A 192 -5.90 4.06 -1.52
C GLU A 192 -5.84 5.15 -2.59
N MET A 193 -6.97 5.40 -3.23
CA MET A 193 -7.10 6.47 -4.20
C MET A 193 -7.57 7.76 -3.50
N PRO A 194 -7.07 8.95 -3.91
CA PRO A 194 -7.61 10.19 -3.39
C PRO A 194 -9.08 10.34 -3.81
N LYS A 195 -9.92 10.78 -2.88
CA LYS A 195 -11.33 10.99 -3.18
C LYS A 195 -11.56 12.23 -4.05
N TYR A 196 -10.72 13.24 -3.89
CA TYR A 196 -10.80 14.51 -4.63
C TYR A 196 -9.44 14.96 -5.15
N ILE A 197 -9.49 15.75 -6.23
CA ILE A 197 -8.39 16.57 -6.72
C ILE A 197 -8.79 18.03 -6.51
N THR A 198 -7.98 18.76 -5.77
CA THR A 198 -8.24 20.15 -5.39
C THR A 198 -7.39 21.15 -6.14
N GLU A 199 -6.28 20.70 -6.71
CA GLU A 199 -5.32 21.54 -7.42
C GLU A 199 -5.05 20.99 -8.82
N ASP A 200 -4.90 21.92 -9.81
CA ASP A 200 -4.36 21.57 -11.11
C ASP A 200 -2.88 21.16 -10.97
N SER A 201 -2.44 20.25 -11.84
CA SER A 201 -1.12 19.62 -11.81
C SER A 201 -0.93 18.55 -10.73
N GLU A 202 -1.96 18.22 -9.96
CA GLU A 202 -1.91 17.09 -9.04
C GLU A 202 -1.75 15.80 -9.82
N ARG A 203 -0.86 14.93 -9.32
CA ARG A 203 -0.57 13.64 -9.94
C ARG A 203 -1.03 12.51 -9.07
N VAL A 204 -1.95 11.70 -9.58
CA VAL A 204 -2.48 10.53 -8.91
C VAL A 204 -1.85 9.26 -9.45
N TYR A 205 -1.53 8.33 -8.56
CA TYR A 205 -0.94 7.03 -8.87
C TYR A 205 -1.92 5.91 -8.56
N VAL A 206 -1.95 4.94 -9.47
CA VAL A 206 -2.58 3.64 -9.23
C VAL A 206 -1.48 2.61 -9.05
N SER A 207 -1.45 1.97 -7.90
CA SER A 207 -0.64 0.77 -7.67
C SER A 207 -1.57 -0.43 -7.73
N ALA A 208 -1.36 -1.31 -8.69
CA ALA A 208 -2.17 -2.51 -8.86
C ALA A 208 -1.30 -3.77 -8.83
N VAL A 209 -1.90 -4.88 -8.39
CA VAL A 209 -1.29 -6.21 -8.42
C VAL A 209 -1.98 -7.03 -9.50
N GLY A 210 -1.19 -7.65 -10.36
CA GLY A 210 -1.68 -8.45 -11.49
C GLY A 210 -0.60 -8.71 -12.54
N PHE A 211 -0.96 -9.39 -13.62
CA PHE A 211 -0.07 -9.75 -14.73
C PHE A 211 -0.30 -8.87 -15.95
N ASP A 212 0.78 -8.47 -16.64
CA ASP A 212 0.71 -7.68 -17.88
C ASP A 212 -0.34 -6.56 -17.80
N LEU A 213 -0.17 -5.71 -16.78
CA LEU A 213 -1.14 -4.67 -16.45
C LEU A 213 -1.12 -3.54 -17.46
N GLN A 214 -2.29 -3.21 -17.95
CA GLN A 214 -2.54 -2.05 -18.80
C GLN A 214 -3.52 -1.13 -18.10
N TYR A 215 -3.30 0.18 -18.25
CA TYR A 215 -4.07 1.22 -17.61
C TYR A 215 -4.76 2.07 -18.67
N GLN A 216 -5.99 2.53 -18.39
CA GLN A 216 -6.67 3.56 -19.15
C GLN A 216 -7.46 4.44 -18.19
N TRP A 217 -7.19 5.73 -18.24
CA TRP A 217 -7.95 6.72 -17.49
C TRP A 217 -9.18 7.17 -18.26
N TYR A 218 -10.25 7.45 -17.52
CA TYR A 218 -11.55 7.89 -18.03
C TYR A 218 -12.01 9.12 -17.26
N TRP A 219 -12.80 9.93 -17.93
CA TRP A 219 -13.61 10.96 -17.29
C TRP A 219 -15.09 10.64 -17.45
N ASN A 220 -15.94 11.18 -16.54
CA ASN A 220 -17.37 10.97 -16.55
C ASN A 220 -18.09 12.27 -16.13
N THR A 221 -19.35 12.41 -16.55
CA THR A 221 -20.26 13.47 -16.08
C THR A 221 -21.08 13.02 -14.86
N GLU A 222 -21.08 11.73 -14.57
CA GLU A 222 -21.77 11.13 -13.44
C GLU A 222 -20.77 10.53 -12.46
N ASN A 223 -21.11 10.49 -11.18
CA ASN A 223 -20.29 9.85 -10.14
C ASN A 223 -20.37 8.32 -10.28
N SER A 224 -19.77 7.82 -11.34
CA SER A 224 -19.74 6.41 -11.71
C SER A 224 -18.40 6.05 -12.33
N ALA A 225 -17.89 4.88 -11.97
CA ALA A 225 -16.70 4.27 -12.58
C ALA A 225 -17.06 3.42 -13.81
N GLU A 226 -18.24 3.63 -14.40
CA GLU A 226 -18.73 2.95 -15.59
C GLU A 226 -19.26 3.96 -16.62
N GLY A 227 -19.16 3.63 -17.91
CA GLY A 227 -19.75 4.42 -18.99
C GLY A 227 -19.04 5.74 -19.30
N GLY A 228 -17.89 6.02 -18.67
CA GLY A 228 -17.10 7.22 -18.94
C GLY A 228 -16.39 7.20 -20.30
N THR A 229 -15.85 8.35 -20.68
CA THR A 229 -15.09 8.55 -21.91
C THR A 229 -13.59 8.34 -21.65
N PRO A 230 -12.89 7.51 -22.43
CA PRO A 230 -11.45 7.32 -22.27
C PRO A 230 -10.69 8.62 -22.57
N ILE A 231 -9.69 8.92 -21.76
CA ILE A 231 -8.78 10.04 -21.97
C ILE A 231 -7.69 9.59 -22.92
N GLU A 232 -7.59 10.24 -24.07
CA GLU A 232 -6.61 9.88 -25.09
C GLU A 232 -5.17 9.99 -24.57
N GLY A 233 -4.39 8.92 -24.76
CA GLY A 233 -2.99 8.84 -24.32
C GLY A 233 -2.79 8.64 -22.81
N ALA A 234 -3.83 8.64 -21.99
CA ALA A 234 -3.72 8.43 -20.54
C ALA A 234 -3.71 6.93 -20.20
N THR A 235 -2.61 6.25 -20.57
CA THR A 235 -2.43 4.79 -20.44
C THR A 235 -1.38 4.39 -19.41
N GLY A 236 -0.88 5.35 -18.61
CA GLY A 236 0.07 5.07 -17.54
C GLY A 236 -0.62 4.75 -16.21
N SER A 237 0.14 4.17 -15.29
CA SER A 237 -0.29 3.95 -13.89
C SER A 237 -0.45 5.25 -13.10
N ALA A 238 -0.15 6.41 -13.71
CA ALA A 238 -0.36 7.71 -13.10
C ALA A 238 -1.03 8.64 -14.10
N TYR A 239 -1.84 9.56 -13.59
CA TYR A 239 -2.45 10.64 -14.35
C TYR A 239 -2.17 11.97 -13.65
N THR A 240 -1.82 13.01 -14.45
CA THR A 240 -1.61 14.37 -13.95
C THR A 240 -2.77 15.23 -14.43
N PHE A 241 -3.55 15.75 -13.49
CA PHE A 241 -4.69 16.60 -13.78
C PHE A 241 -4.24 17.97 -14.27
N THR A 242 -4.97 18.53 -15.23
CA THR A 242 -4.67 19.83 -15.85
C THR A 242 -5.90 20.74 -15.79
N PRO A 243 -5.73 22.07 -15.99
CA PRO A 243 -6.86 23.01 -16.09
C PRO A 243 -7.88 22.67 -17.18
N SER A 244 -7.45 21.92 -18.23
CA SER A 244 -8.33 21.46 -19.29
C SER A 244 -9.22 20.27 -18.91
N ASP A 245 -8.93 19.62 -17.77
CA ASP A 245 -9.74 18.54 -17.25
C ASP A 245 -10.97 19.10 -16.52
N THR A 246 -12.01 19.40 -17.27
CA THR A 246 -13.22 20.09 -16.77
C THR A 246 -14.33 19.16 -16.32
N ALA A 247 -14.22 17.85 -16.59
CA ALA A 247 -15.18 16.88 -16.10
C ALA A 247 -15.10 16.74 -14.57
N PRO A 248 -16.24 16.45 -13.90
CA PRO A 248 -16.25 16.36 -12.44
C PRO A 248 -15.72 15.04 -11.90
N TYR A 249 -15.70 13.95 -12.68
CA TYR A 249 -15.40 12.61 -12.19
C TYR A 249 -14.38 11.89 -13.08
N TYR A 250 -13.42 11.21 -12.42
CA TYR A 250 -12.34 10.48 -13.08
C TYR A 250 -12.15 9.12 -12.43
N TYR A 251 -11.73 8.14 -13.21
CA TYR A 251 -11.35 6.82 -12.71
C TYR A 251 -10.35 6.15 -13.67
N CYS A 252 -9.65 5.12 -13.19
CA CYS A 252 -8.76 4.31 -14.00
C CYS A 252 -9.30 2.88 -14.10
N VAL A 253 -9.33 2.34 -15.32
CA VAL A 253 -9.57 0.92 -15.57
C VAL A 253 -8.22 0.25 -15.75
N ILE A 254 -7.97 -0.78 -14.95
CA ILE A 254 -6.78 -1.61 -15.02
C ILE A 254 -7.19 -2.95 -15.62
N THR A 255 -6.56 -3.31 -16.74
CA THR A 255 -6.77 -4.59 -17.41
C THR A 255 -5.54 -5.45 -17.22
N GLN A 256 -5.70 -6.70 -16.87
CA GLN A 256 -4.64 -7.69 -16.89
C GLN A 256 -4.86 -8.74 -17.97
N ASN A 257 -3.77 -9.34 -18.43
CA ASN A 257 -3.79 -10.51 -19.28
C ASN A 257 -2.94 -11.63 -18.65
N ASP A 258 -3.61 -12.63 -18.09
CA ASP A 258 -2.95 -13.82 -17.53
C ASP A 258 -3.06 -14.97 -18.53
N LEU A 259 -2.07 -15.09 -19.41
CA LEU A 259 -1.99 -16.13 -20.45
C LEU A 259 -3.29 -16.26 -21.29
N GLY A 260 -3.84 -15.13 -21.71
CA GLY A 260 -5.07 -15.05 -22.50
C GLY A 260 -6.34 -14.92 -21.67
N THR A 261 -6.27 -15.05 -20.36
CA THR A 261 -7.39 -14.73 -19.46
C THR A 261 -7.37 -13.24 -19.14
N ILE A 262 -8.34 -12.49 -19.67
CA ILE A 262 -8.43 -11.04 -19.49
C ILE A 262 -9.44 -10.74 -18.38
N THR A 263 -9.00 -10.02 -17.38
CA THR A 263 -9.84 -9.50 -16.30
C THR A 263 -9.57 -8.02 -16.06
N LYS A 264 -10.50 -7.35 -15.38
CA LYS A 264 -10.42 -5.91 -15.14
C LYS A 264 -10.75 -5.58 -13.70
N VAL A 265 -10.13 -4.52 -13.20
CA VAL A 265 -10.54 -3.81 -11.99
C VAL A 265 -10.60 -2.31 -12.28
N THR A 266 -11.49 -1.61 -11.62
CA THR A 266 -11.65 -0.16 -11.75
C THR A 266 -11.32 0.49 -10.41
N THR A 267 -10.64 1.63 -10.43
CA THR A 267 -10.42 2.41 -9.21
C THR A 267 -11.74 3.00 -8.71
N GLU A 268 -11.73 3.47 -7.47
CA GLU A 268 -12.74 4.38 -6.99
C GLU A 268 -12.76 5.66 -7.84
N VAL A 269 -13.91 6.34 -7.85
CA VAL A 269 -14.07 7.60 -8.57
C VAL A 269 -13.36 8.71 -7.83
N ILE A 270 -12.54 9.46 -8.57
CA ILE A 270 -11.88 10.67 -8.10
C ILE A 270 -12.74 11.86 -8.54
N ILE A 271 -13.02 12.75 -7.62
CA ILE A 271 -13.83 13.93 -7.89
C ILE A 271 -12.90 15.13 -8.15
N LYS A 272 -12.99 15.74 -9.32
CA LYS A 272 -12.34 17.01 -9.62
C LYS A 272 -13.37 18.12 -9.55
N ASP A 273 -13.42 18.81 -8.43
CA ASP A 273 -14.33 19.91 -8.20
C ASP A 273 -13.58 21.11 -7.60
N SER A 274 -13.55 22.19 -8.36
CA SER A 274 -12.94 23.45 -7.94
C SER A 274 -13.97 24.50 -7.48
N THR A 275 -15.26 24.14 -7.49
CA THR A 275 -16.33 25.04 -7.04
C THR A 275 -16.40 25.02 -5.52
N PRO A 276 -16.17 26.15 -4.82
CA PRO A 276 -16.32 26.19 -3.37
C PRO A 276 -17.72 25.79 -2.92
N ALA A 277 -17.82 25.12 -1.78
CA ALA A 277 -19.10 24.83 -1.15
C ALA A 277 -19.84 26.12 -0.78
N ASP A 278 -21.16 26.06 -0.74
CA ASP A 278 -22.00 27.17 -0.26
C ASP A 278 -22.03 27.16 1.27
N TYR A 279 -21.41 28.16 1.88
CA TYR A 279 -21.38 28.35 3.33
C TYR A 279 -22.48 29.29 3.86
N THR A 280 -23.44 29.72 3.03
CA THR A 280 -24.44 30.74 3.42
C THR A 280 -25.19 30.33 4.68
N GLU A 281 -25.77 29.16 4.74
CA GLU A 281 -26.52 28.67 5.90
C GLU A 281 -25.61 28.31 7.08
N TYR A 282 -24.40 27.76 6.80
CA TYR A 282 -23.39 27.52 7.82
C TYR A 282 -23.00 28.80 8.56
N ASN A 283 -22.69 29.86 7.83
CA ASN A 283 -22.33 31.14 8.40
C ASN A 283 -23.48 31.73 9.27
N LYS A 284 -24.74 31.60 8.82
CA LYS A 284 -25.90 31.99 9.62
C LYS A 284 -26.01 31.19 10.92
N ALA A 285 -25.76 29.89 10.88
CA ALA A 285 -25.78 29.04 12.08
C ALA A 285 -24.65 29.42 13.05
N VAL A 286 -23.44 29.67 12.54
CA VAL A 286 -22.30 30.14 13.35
C VAL A 286 -22.62 31.50 14.01
N GLU A 287 -23.21 32.45 13.28
CA GLU A 287 -23.58 33.75 13.85
C GLU A 287 -24.69 33.60 14.92
N LYS A 288 -25.68 32.73 14.74
CA LYS A 288 -26.65 32.38 15.78
C LYS A 288 -25.96 31.79 17.01
N ALA A 289 -25.00 30.87 16.82
CA ALA A 289 -24.25 30.28 17.93
C ALA A 289 -23.40 31.30 18.71
N LYS A 290 -22.78 32.26 18.01
CA LYS A 290 -22.03 33.37 18.63
C LYS A 290 -22.93 34.33 19.43
N ALA A 291 -24.18 34.51 19.00
CA ALA A 291 -25.14 35.36 19.67
C ALA A 291 -25.71 34.75 20.97
N VAL A 292 -25.46 33.46 21.24
CA VAL A 292 -25.91 32.77 22.45
C VAL A 292 -25.25 33.37 23.69
N ASN A 293 -26.04 33.80 24.66
CA ASN A 293 -25.53 34.24 25.96
C ASN A 293 -25.09 33.01 26.79
N ARG A 294 -23.82 32.68 26.68
CA ARG A 294 -23.22 31.48 27.27
C ARG A 294 -23.37 31.35 28.79
N SER A 295 -23.52 32.47 29.49
CA SER A 295 -23.65 32.49 30.94
C SER A 295 -24.96 31.89 31.45
N LEU A 296 -25.99 31.84 30.61
CA LEU A 296 -27.34 31.37 30.96
C LEU A 296 -27.50 29.84 30.91
N TYR A 297 -26.58 29.11 30.24
CA TYR A 297 -26.78 27.72 29.95
C TYR A 297 -25.84 26.80 30.77
N ALA A 298 -26.39 25.64 31.18
CA ALA A 298 -25.66 24.65 31.99
C ALA A 298 -24.74 23.74 31.14
N ASN A 299 -25.17 23.45 29.93
CA ASN A 299 -24.51 22.47 29.00
C ASN A 299 -23.90 23.17 27.77
N ILE A 300 -23.31 24.33 27.93
CA ILE A 300 -22.76 25.12 26.82
C ILE A 300 -21.66 24.39 26.05
N SER A 301 -20.98 23.37 26.65
CA SER A 301 -19.98 22.56 26.02
C SER A 301 -20.47 21.85 24.74
N VAL A 302 -21.75 21.48 24.68
CA VAL A 302 -22.35 20.84 23.49
C VAL A 302 -22.26 21.76 22.26
N LEU A 303 -22.46 23.08 22.48
CA LEU A 303 -22.30 24.06 21.42
C LEU A 303 -20.83 24.30 21.05
N ASP A 304 -19.93 24.26 22.04
CA ASP A 304 -18.50 24.41 21.80
C ASP A 304 -17.95 23.23 21.01
N GLU A 305 -18.38 22.01 21.30
CA GLU A 305 -18.01 20.79 20.55
C GLU A 305 -18.51 20.86 19.11
N ALA A 306 -19.75 21.29 18.90
CA ALA A 306 -20.29 21.48 17.57
C ALA A 306 -19.52 22.54 16.76
N LEU A 307 -19.10 23.65 17.41
CA LEU A 307 -18.33 24.70 16.75
C LEU A 307 -16.84 24.33 16.48
N ALA A 308 -16.32 23.32 17.15
CA ALA A 308 -14.94 22.88 17.00
C ALA A 308 -14.68 22.06 15.72
N VAL A 309 -15.73 21.57 15.07
CA VAL A 309 -15.59 20.80 13.83
C VAL A 309 -15.29 21.73 12.67
N ASP A 310 -14.11 21.57 12.08
CA ASP A 310 -13.68 22.36 10.93
C ASP A 310 -14.25 21.80 9.62
N VAL A 311 -15.00 22.62 8.91
CA VAL A 311 -15.50 22.34 7.55
C VAL A 311 -15.04 23.41 6.57
N SER A 312 -13.97 24.15 6.88
CA SER A 312 -13.43 25.18 5.98
C SER A 312 -12.81 24.56 4.73
N GLY A 313 -12.77 25.31 3.63
CA GLY A 313 -12.12 24.91 2.39
C GLY A 313 -12.77 23.73 1.64
N LYS A 314 -14.04 23.42 1.92
CA LYS A 314 -14.79 22.38 1.22
C LYS A 314 -15.24 22.85 -0.16
N TYR A 315 -15.41 21.87 -1.07
CA TYR A 315 -15.92 22.08 -2.42
C TYR A 315 -17.40 21.65 -2.54
N SER A 316 -18.04 21.94 -3.66
CA SER A 316 -19.48 21.68 -3.86
C SER A 316 -19.82 20.19 -3.77
N CYS A 317 -18.92 19.30 -4.15
CA CYS A 317 -19.05 17.85 -3.97
C CYS A 317 -19.09 17.41 -2.48
N GLU A 318 -18.60 18.25 -1.58
CA GLU A 318 -18.60 18.04 -0.14
C GLU A 318 -19.69 18.84 0.58
N GLN A 319 -20.62 19.50 -0.14
CA GLN A 319 -21.68 20.33 0.42
C GLN A 319 -22.43 19.62 1.56
N ALA A 320 -22.66 18.32 1.41
CA ALA A 320 -23.33 17.52 2.43
C ALA A 320 -22.62 17.55 3.81
N GLN A 321 -21.28 17.72 3.85
CA GLN A 321 -20.53 17.85 5.11
C GLN A 321 -20.79 19.22 5.76
N VAL A 322 -20.84 20.29 4.95
CA VAL A 322 -21.16 21.64 5.40
C VAL A 322 -22.58 21.71 5.93
N ASP A 323 -23.53 21.08 5.22
CA ASP A 323 -24.94 21.00 5.60
C ASP A 323 -25.14 20.22 6.91
N ALA A 324 -24.45 19.06 7.04
CA ALA A 324 -24.49 18.26 8.26
C ALA A 324 -23.93 19.03 9.47
N GLN A 325 -22.84 19.76 9.28
CA GLN A 325 -22.26 20.61 10.34
C GLN A 325 -23.16 21.80 10.69
N THR A 326 -23.81 22.38 9.69
CA THR A 326 -24.83 23.40 9.89
C THR A 326 -25.97 22.89 10.78
N ALA A 327 -26.48 21.69 10.45
CA ALA A 327 -27.54 21.04 11.24
C ALA A 327 -27.08 20.73 12.67
N ALA A 328 -25.83 20.27 12.85
CA ALA A 328 -25.26 19.97 14.16
C ALA A 328 -25.16 21.20 15.04
N ILE A 329 -24.73 22.35 14.51
CA ILE A 329 -24.67 23.61 15.23
C ILE A 329 -26.10 24.07 15.64
N LEU A 330 -27.07 23.99 14.73
CA LEU A 330 -28.46 24.37 15.04
C LEU A 330 -29.07 23.44 16.09
N ALA A 331 -28.86 22.15 15.99
CA ALA A 331 -29.30 21.17 16.98
C ALA A 331 -28.67 21.42 18.37
N ALA A 332 -27.35 21.75 18.39
CA ALA A 332 -26.67 22.10 19.63
C ALA A 332 -27.26 23.35 20.28
N ILE A 333 -27.67 24.38 19.51
CA ILE A 333 -28.36 25.56 20.03
C ILE A 333 -29.71 25.18 20.63
N GLU A 334 -30.48 24.32 19.96
CA GLU A 334 -31.79 23.86 20.45
C GLU A 334 -31.69 22.99 21.70
N ALA A 335 -30.61 22.24 21.85
CA ALA A 335 -30.34 21.37 23.00
C ALA A 335 -29.83 22.13 24.25
N LEU A 336 -29.66 23.47 24.20
CA LEU A 336 -29.16 24.25 25.32
C LEU A 336 -30.15 24.29 26.48
N GLU A 337 -29.70 23.92 27.68
CA GLU A 337 -30.48 23.91 28.90
C GLU A 337 -30.17 25.12 29.78
N ILE A 338 -31.17 25.91 30.10
CA ILE A 338 -31.02 27.09 30.99
C ILE A 338 -30.59 26.59 32.39
N LYS A 339 -29.64 27.27 32.99
CA LYS A 339 -29.23 27.04 34.38
C LYS A 339 -30.44 27.22 35.31
N LYS A 340 -30.74 26.21 36.11
CA LYS A 340 -31.79 26.31 37.13
C LYS A 340 -31.36 27.34 38.15
N ALA A 341 -32.18 28.37 38.34
CA ALA A 341 -32.00 29.34 39.42
C ALA A 341 -32.10 28.60 40.77
N THR A 342 -31.08 28.70 41.59
CA THR A 342 -31.17 28.21 42.96
C THR A 342 -31.97 29.23 43.72
N LEU A 343 -33.15 28.85 44.20
CA LEU A 343 -33.94 29.69 45.07
C LEU A 343 -33.17 29.88 46.40
N VAL A 344 -32.56 31.04 46.58
CA VAL A 344 -31.98 31.40 47.87
C VAL A 344 -33.07 31.91 48.71
N THR A 345 -33.56 31.14 49.68
CA THR A 345 -34.50 31.60 50.69
C THR A 345 -33.74 32.50 51.67
N LEU A 346 -33.85 33.80 51.51
CA LEU A 346 -33.34 34.76 52.50
C LEU A 346 -34.28 34.75 53.68
N SER A 347 -33.93 34.16 54.80
CA SER A 347 -34.55 34.32 56.08
C SER A 347 -33.99 35.61 56.69
N ALA A 348 -34.58 36.75 56.33
CA ALA A 348 -34.29 38.04 57.00
C ALA A 348 -35.18 38.24 58.20
N SER A 349 -34.62 38.73 59.28
CA SER A 349 -35.41 39.23 60.41
C SER A 349 -36.18 40.47 59.96
N GLN A 350 -37.27 40.80 60.62
CA GLN A 350 -38.05 42.03 60.33
C GLN A 350 -37.26 43.35 60.35
N THR A 351 -36.10 43.33 61.01
CA THR A 351 -35.17 44.47 61.07
C THR A 351 -34.32 44.57 59.79
N ASP A 352 -34.03 43.46 59.09
CA ASP A 352 -33.22 43.47 57.90
C ASP A 352 -33.99 43.84 56.64
N LEU A 353 -35.33 43.69 56.65
CA LEU A 353 -36.22 44.11 55.56
C LEU A 353 -36.32 45.61 55.37
N ARG A 354 -36.02 46.39 56.42
CA ARG A 354 -36.00 47.88 56.37
C ARG A 354 -34.74 48.44 55.66
N LEU A 355 -33.74 47.66 55.42
CA LEU A 355 -32.50 48.05 54.72
C LEU A 355 -32.55 47.79 53.19
N LEU A 356 -33.67 47.24 52.73
CA LEU A 356 -33.88 46.90 51.29
C LEU A 356 -34.94 47.79 50.63
N GLU A 357 -35.55 48.79 51.39
CA GLU A 357 -36.33 49.90 50.86
C GLU A 357 -35.35 51.09 50.62
#